data_af21164fca60c1667637e95087de46e9
#
_entry.id   af21164fca60c1667637e95087de46e9
#
_cell.length_a   1.000
_cell.length_b   1.000
_cell.length_c   1.000
_cell.angle_alpha   90.00
_cell.angle_beta   90.00
_cell.angle_gamma   90.00
#
_symmetry.space_group_name_H-M   'P 1'
#
loop_
_entity.id
_entity.type
_entity.pdbx_description
1 polymer ?
#
loop_
_entity_poly.entity_id
_entity_poly.type
_entity_poly.pdbx_seq_one_letter_code
_entity_poly.pdbx_strand_id
1 'polypeptide(L)'
;MFALLPGVAGAAGNSVTGKNVALIGDSMTWIGGDSCDIARGWTSHFRLLASPASMNVYARSGATWTNAPDTKVDTEAFYDVLHDDNVLYTQAVRLVIDVCSGVSRCPDLIILYAGANDAWFASRRPGIFTAGSTTADGSLPASLAGSVRAVCGLLRENLPDSRMILVTPAQMTKAPASAVERVSAVIDSVGCSLGIQVIRTDRDGPINAAEERGRHPRLTSDGIHTNPEGAAELARFFIREIGRYSEE
;
A
#
# COMPACT_ATOMS: atom_id res chain seq x y z
N MET A 1 37.01 4.20 41.26
CA MET A 1 36.88 4.90 39.98
C MET A 1 35.97 4.04 39.10
N PHE A 2 34.65 4.27 39.19
CA PHE A 2 33.64 3.53 38.41
C PHE A 2 33.44 4.26 37.08
N ALA A 3 33.73 3.59 35.97
CA ALA A 3 33.45 4.08 34.64
C ALA A 3 31.95 3.99 34.37
N LEU A 4 31.32 5.11 34.16
CA LEU A 4 29.96 5.22 33.62
C LEU A 4 29.97 4.74 32.16
N LEU A 5 29.24 3.66 31.88
CA LEU A 5 28.92 3.25 30.55
C LEU A 5 28.02 4.32 29.87
N PRO A 6 28.24 4.66 28.59
CA PRO A 6 27.38 5.60 27.89
C PRO A 6 25.97 5.05 27.80
N GLY A 7 25.00 5.88 28.16
CA GLY A 7 23.61 5.57 28.09
C GLY A 7 23.19 5.16 26.66
N VAL A 8 22.48 4.04 26.58
CA VAL A 8 21.77 3.61 25.38
C VAL A 8 20.76 4.72 25.06
N ALA A 9 20.98 5.42 23.95
CA ALA A 9 20.00 6.36 23.42
C ALA A 9 18.67 5.61 23.32
N GLY A 10 17.65 6.11 24.02
CA GLY A 10 16.33 5.52 24.01
C GLY A 10 15.85 5.43 22.56
N ALA A 11 15.53 4.21 22.11
CA ALA A 11 14.85 4.00 20.86
C ALA A 11 13.56 4.82 20.89
N ALA A 12 13.40 5.80 19.99
CA ALA A 12 12.14 6.49 19.79
C ALA A 12 11.07 5.41 19.65
N GLY A 13 10.05 5.44 20.52
CA GLY A 13 9.04 4.39 20.59
C GLY A 13 8.42 4.22 19.20
N ASN A 14 8.40 2.98 18.71
CA ASN A 14 7.80 2.66 17.40
C ASN A 14 6.34 3.12 17.42
N SER A 15 6.00 4.10 16.59
CA SER A 15 4.69 4.77 16.54
C SER A 15 3.51 3.84 16.19
N VAL A 16 3.80 2.58 15.85
CA VAL A 16 2.84 1.53 15.47
C VAL A 16 2.61 0.52 16.58
N THR A 17 3.52 0.43 17.57
CA THR A 17 3.42 -0.55 18.65
C THR A 17 2.09 -0.39 19.43
N GLY A 18 1.37 -1.50 19.57
CA GLY A 18 0.08 -1.54 20.28
C GLY A 18 -1.10 -0.94 19.52
N LYS A 19 -0.91 -0.49 18.27
CA LYS A 19 -1.97 0.07 17.41
C LYS A 19 -2.74 -1.01 16.67
N ASN A 20 -4.01 -0.74 16.38
CA ASN A 20 -4.79 -1.53 15.42
C ASN A 20 -4.48 -1.02 14.02
N VAL A 21 -4.05 -1.90 13.12
CA VAL A 21 -3.61 -1.56 11.77
C VAL A 21 -4.51 -2.21 10.74
N ALA A 22 -4.96 -1.45 9.74
CA ALA A 22 -5.61 -1.98 8.55
C ALA A 22 -4.71 -1.78 7.32
N LEU A 23 -4.63 -2.79 6.47
CA LEU A 23 -3.81 -2.81 5.27
C LEU A 23 -4.70 -2.95 4.05
N ILE A 24 -4.66 -1.96 3.16
CA ILE A 24 -5.35 -1.93 1.87
C ILE A 24 -4.29 -1.93 0.79
N GLY A 25 -4.48 -2.68 -0.31
CA GLY A 25 -3.47 -2.68 -1.36
C GLY A 25 -3.60 -3.77 -2.40
N ASP A 26 -2.53 -3.93 -3.15
CA ASP A 26 -2.39 -4.91 -4.21
C ASP A 26 -1.59 -6.16 -3.76
N SER A 27 -1.06 -6.91 -4.73
CA SER A 27 -0.27 -8.12 -4.47
C SER A 27 0.97 -7.85 -3.61
N MET A 28 1.55 -6.66 -3.63
CA MET A 28 2.72 -6.33 -2.82
C MET A 28 2.42 -6.45 -1.32
N THR A 29 1.18 -6.16 -0.92
CA THR A 29 0.72 -6.32 0.46
C THR A 29 0.15 -7.72 0.70
N TRP A 30 -0.65 -8.24 -0.25
CA TRP A 30 -1.33 -9.53 -0.10
C TRP A 30 -0.38 -10.74 -0.13
N ILE A 31 0.81 -10.63 -0.74
CA ILE A 31 1.81 -11.70 -0.79
C ILE A 31 2.25 -12.20 0.61
N GLY A 32 2.05 -11.39 1.64
CA GLY A 32 2.24 -11.77 3.04
C GLY A 32 1.13 -12.66 3.61
N GLY A 33 0.05 -12.88 2.85
CA GLY A 33 -1.16 -13.57 3.28
C GLY A 33 -2.05 -12.71 4.19
N ASP A 34 -3.30 -13.12 4.33
CA ASP A 34 -4.26 -12.42 5.20
C ASP A 34 -3.85 -12.50 6.69
N SER A 35 -3.14 -13.57 7.08
CA SER A 35 -2.60 -13.77 8.44
C SER A 35 -1.28 -13.04 8.71
N CYS A 36 -0.66 -12.42 7.69
CA CYS A 36 0.65 -11.77 7.77
C CYS A 36 1.76 -12.70 8.29
N ASP A 37 1.79 -13.97 7.87
CA ASP A 37 2.77 -14.97 8.32
C ASP A 37 3.68 -15.49 7.20
N ILE A 38 3.42 -15.10 5.94
CA ILE A 38 4.23 -15.51 4.80
C ILE A 38 5.47 -14.61 4.72
N ALA A 39 6.66 -15.21 4.92
CA ALA A 39 7.93 -14.50 5.07
C ALA A 39 8.37 -13.65 3.86
N ARG A 40 7.88 -13.94 2.65
CA ARG A 40 8.16 -13.13 1.46
C ARG A 40 7.31 -11.84 1.37
N GLY A 41 6.33 -11.67 2.28
CA GLY A 41 5.52 -10.45 2.37
C GLY A 41 6.05 -9.51 3.45
N TRP A 42 6.15 -8.21 3.14
CA TRP A 42 6.60 -7.20 4.11
C TRP A 42 5.72 -7.18 5.37
N THR A 43 4.47 -7.56 5.26
CA THR A 43 3.49 -7.55 6.35
C THR A 43 3.87 -8.47 7.50
N SER A 44 4.50 -9.62 7.22
CA SER A 44 4.98 -10.54 8.25
C SER A 44 6.12 -9.94 9.07
N HIS A 45 7.09 -9.32 8.41
CA HIS A 45 8.20 -8.64 9.07
C HIS A 45 7.75 -7.38 9.80
N PHE A 46 6.81 -6.63 9.21
CA PHE A 46 6.23 -5.45 9.84
C PHE A 46 5.51 -5.82 11.15
N ARG A 47 4.70 -6.89 11.14
CA ARG A 47 4.03 -7.40 12.34
C ARG A 47 5.02 -7.74 13.45
N LEU A 48 6.13 -8.42 13.11
CA LEU A 48 7.16 -8.81 14.09
C LEU A 48 7.91 -7.59 14.64
N LEU A 49 8.28 -6.63 13.79
CA LEU A 49 9.12 -5.50 14.15
C LEU A 49 8.34 -4.36 14.82
N ALA A 50 7.11 -4.10 14.36
CA ALA A 50 6.28 -3.02 14.86
C ALA A 50 5.39 -3.41 16.03
N SER A 51 5.11 -4.71 16.21
CA SER A 51 4.28 -5.26 17.29
C SER A 51 2.93 -4.54 17.44
N PRO A 52 2.11 -4.41 16.38
CA PRO A 52 0.77 -3.85 16.48
C PRO A 52 -0.14 -4.72 17.37
N ALA A 53 -1.18 -4.14 17.93
CA ALA A 53 -2.19 -4.89 18.69
C ALA A 53 -3.02 -5.82 17.79
N SER A 54 -3.33 -5.35 16.56
CA SER A 54 -3.97 -6.14 15.52
C SER A 54 -3.53 -5.69 14.13
N MET A 55 -3.59 -6.59 13.15
CA MET A 55 -3.40 -6.28 11.73
C MET A 55 -4.45 -7.00 10.90
N ASN A 56 -5.26 -6.25 10.17
CA ASN A 56 -6.28 -6.77 9.25
C ASN A 56 -5.90 -6.43 7.80
N VAL A 57 -5.90 -7.43 6.92
CA VAL A 57 -5.50 -7.29 5.52
C VAL A 57 -6.73 -7.35 4.63
N TYR A 58 -6.95 -6.28 3.88
CA TYR A 58 -7.99 -6.15 2.85
C TYR A 58 -7.40 -6.21 1.44
N ALA A 59 -6.08 -6.17 1.33
CA ALA A 59 -5.36 -6.20 0.07
C ALA A 59 -5.64 -7.46 -0.75
N ARG A 60 -5.62 -7.33 -2.10
CA ARG A 60 -5.78 -8.46 -3.02
C ARG A 60 -4.82 -8.35 -4.20
N SER A 61 -4.39 -9.50 -4.70
CA SER A 61 -3.52 -9.57 -5.87
C SER A 61 -4.21 -9.00 -7.11
N GLY A 62 -3.47 -8.22 -7.90
CA GLY A 62 -4.02 -7.59 -9.10
C GLY A 62 -4.84 -6.31 -8.87
N ALA A 63 -5.08 -5.92 -7.63
CA ALA A 63 -5.89 -4.74 -7.31
C ALA A 63 -5.27 -3.44 -7.84
N THR A 64 -6.14 -2.52 -8.26
CA THR A 64 -5.80 -1.19 -8.76
C THR A 64 -6.50 -0.11 -7.95
N TRP A 65 -5.95 1.10 -7.95
CA TRP A 65 -6.67 2.29 -7.53
C TRP A 65 -7.87 2.57 -8.44
N THR A 66 -7.66 2.42 -9.75
CA THR A 66 -8.61 2.82 -10.77
C THR A 66 -9.69 1.77 -11.01
N ASN A 67 -10.93 2.23 -11.16
CA ASN A 67 -12.08 1.40 -11.54
C ASN A 67 -12.19 1.30 -13.07
N ALA A 68 -11.18 0.76 -13.73
CA ALA A 68 -11.21 0.61 -15.18
C ALA A 68 -12.09 -0.58 -15.58
N PRO A 69 -12.88 -0.48 -16.68
CA PRO A 69 -13.76 -1.56 -17.11
C PRO A 69 -13.04 -2.88 -17.41
N ASP A 70 -11.78 -2.80 -17.84
CA ASP A 70 -10.92 -3.93 -18.17
C ASP A 70 -10.13 -4.48 -16.95
N THR A 71 -10.27 -3.89 -15.77
CA THR A 71 -9.63 -4.38 -14.53
C THR A 71 -10.05 -5.82 -14.25
N LYS A 72 -11.25 -6.20 -14.62
CA LYS A 72 -11.79 -7.56 -14.43
C LYS A 72 -11.28 -8.56 -15.46
N VAL A 73 -11.00 -8.12 -16.69
CA VAL A 73 -10.63 -8.99 -17.81
C VAL A 73 -9.20 -9.52 -17.68
N ASP A 74 -8.28 -8.70 -17.19
CA ASP A 74 -6.87 -9.07 -17.05
C ASP A 74 -6.59 -9.96 -15.81
N THR A 75 -7.61 -10.30 -15.04
CA THR A 75 -7.46 -11.01 -13.76
C THR A 75 -8.36 -12.25 -13.67
N GLU A 76 -8.63 -12.94 -14.79
CA GLU A 76 -9.48 -14.15 -14.79
C GLU A 76 -9.06 -15.18 -13.74
N ALA A 77 -7.76 -15.35 -13.50
CA ALA A 77 -7.25 -16.27 -12.48
C ALA A 77 -7.63 -15.87 -11.04
N PHE A 78 -7.97 -14.61 -10.81
CA PHE A 78 -8.38 -14.06 -9.51
C PHE A 78 -9.88 -13.81 -9.42
N TYR A 79 -10.56 -13.85 -10.55
CA TYR A 79 -11.93 -13.43 -10.72
C TYR A 79 -12.91 -14.19 -9.82
N ASP A 80 -12.77 -15.52 -9.77
CA ASP A 80 -13.69 -16.39 -9.02
C ASP A 80 -13.57 -16.21 -7.50
N VAL A 81 -12.44 -15.69 -7.03
CA VAL A 81 -12.14 -15.59 -5.59
C VAL A 81 -12.17 -14.15 -5.09
N LEU A 82 -11.85 -13.17 -5.94
CA LEU A 82 -11.46 -11.83 -5.51
C LEU A 82 -12.14 -10.69 -6.29
N HIS A 83 -13.12 -10.97 -7.14
CA HIS A 83 -13.65 -9.94 -8.05
C HIS A 83 -14.20 -8.69 -7.36
N ASP A 84 -14.70 -8.81 -6.16
CA ASP A 84 -15.25 -7.67 -5.39
C ASP A 84 -14.15 -6.80 -4.78
N ASP A 85 -12.93 -7.33 -4.63
CA ASP A 85 -11.79 -6.66 -3.98
C ASP A 85 -10.69 -6.24 -4.96
N ASN A 86 -10.93 -6.33 -6.27
CA ASN A 86 -9.93 -5.98 -7.29
C ASN A 86 -9.67 -4.48 -7.44
N VAL A 87 -10.39 -3.62 -6.73
CA VAL A 87 -10.15 -2.19 -6.64
C VAL A 87 -10.07 -1.75 -5.18
N LEU A 88 -9.23 -0.78 -4.89
CA LEU A 88 -9.03 -0.32 -3.53
C LEU A 88 -10.30 0.28 -2.90
N TYR A 89 -11.21 0.80 -3.73
CA TYR A 89 -12.48 1.31 -3.22
C TYR A 89 -13.32 0.22 -2.55
N THR A 90 -13.44 -0.96 -3.16
CA THR A 90 -14.20 -2.08 -2.56
C THR A 90 -13.52 -2.64 -1.32
N GLN A 91 -12.18 -2.64 -1.27
CA GLN A 91 -11.42 -2.99 -0.07
C GLN A 91 -11.69 -2.01 1.08
N ALA A 92 -11.73 -0.72 0.78
CA ALA A 92 -12.07 0.31 1.77
C ALA A 92 -13.51 0.20 2.26
N VAL A 93 -14.47 -0.08 1.37
CA VAL A 93 -15.88 -0.36 1.74
C VAL A 93 -15.94 -1.56 2.68
N ARG A 94 -15.24 -2.65 2.38
CA ARG A 94 -15.21 -3.84 3.25
C ARG A 94 -14.63 -3.52 4.62
N LEU A 95 -13.53 -2.76 4.71
CA LEU A 95 -12.99 -2.31 5.99
C LEU A 95 -14.04 -1.54 6.79
N VAL A 96 -14.75 -0.58 6.17
CA VAL A 96 -15.80 0.19 6.84
C VAL A 96 -16.92 -0.72 7.34
N ILE A 97 -17.38 -1.65 6.51
CA ILE A 97 -18.44 -2.62 6.90
C ILE A 97 -17.97 -3.46 8.09
N ASP A 98 -16.77 -4.01 8.07
CA ASP A 98 -16.23 -4.84 9.14
C ASP A 98 -16.11 -4.08 10.47
N VAL A 99 -15.73 -2.81 10.42
CA VAL A 99 -15.69 -1.96 11.61
C VAL A 99 -17.08 -1.64 12.12
N CYS A 100 -18.00 -1.21 11.23
CA CYS A 100 -19.38 -0.86 11.61
C CYS A 100 -20.17 -2.06 12.14
N SER A 101 -19.87 -3.27 11.65
CA SER A 101 -20.53 -4.52 12.12
C SER A 101 -19.83 -5.16 13.33
N GLY A 102 -18.72 -4.59 13.80
CA GLY A 102 -17.97 -5.11 14.94
C GLY A 102 -17.14 -6.35 14.66
N VAL A 103 -16.97 -6.72 13.38
CA VAL A 103 -16.07 -7.82 12.94
C VAL A 103 -14.61 -7.43 13.14
N SER A 104 -14.28 -6.17 12.87
CA SER A 104 -12.94 -5.62 13.08
C SER A 104 -12.99 -4.44 14.06
N ARG A 105 -11.88 -4.25 14.80
CA ARG A 105 -11.69 -3.02 15.58
C ARG A 105 -11.45 -1.84 14.65
N CYS A 106 -11.90 -0.65 15.05
CA CYS A 106 -11.53 0.58 14.37
C CYS A 106 -9.99 0.70 14.33
N PRO A 107 -9.38 0.86 13.15
CA PRO A 107 -7.93 0.98 13.07
C PRO A 107 -7.44 2.34 13.57
N ASP A 108 -6.33 2.35 14.29
CA ASP A 108 -5.58 3.56 14.60
C ASP A 108 -4.77 4.04 13.38
N LEU A 109 -4.40 3.09 12.50
CA LEU A 109 -3.57 3.34 11.33
C LEU A 109 -4.09 2.53 10.13
N ILE A 110 -4.27 3.19 8.99
CA ILE A 110 -4.61 2.59 7.71
C ILE A 110 -3.44 2.84 6.75
N ILE A 111 -2.84 1.76 6.23
CA ILE A 111 -1.76 1.83 5.23
C ILE A 111 -2.35 1.39 3.89
N LEU A 112 -2.30 2.29 2.89
CA LEU A 112 -2.76 2.03 1.53
C LEU A 112 -1.55 1.92 0.61
N TYR A 113 -1.12 0.69 0.32
CA TYR A 113 0.05 0.41 -0.52
C TYR A 113 -0.36 -0.25 -1.82
N ALA A 114 -0.47 0.55 -2.89
CA ALA A 114 -0.89 0.10 -4.21
C ALA A 114 -0.45 1.06 -5.32
N GLY A 115 -0.70 0.64 -6.57
CA GLY A 115 -0.41 1.39 -7.77
C GLY A 115 0.52 0.64 -8.72
N ALA A 116 1.04 -0.52 -8.32
CA ALA A 116 1.86 -1.37 -9.19
C ALA A 116 1.10 -1.80 -10.44
N ASN A 117 -0.16 -2.22 -10.29
CA ASN A 117 -1.01 -2.62 -11.41
C ASN A 117 -1.46 -1.42 -12.25
N ASP A 118 -1.75 -0.27 -11.64
CA ASP A 118 -2.04 0.96 -12.37
C ASP A 118 -0.85 1.37 -13.27
N ALA A 119 0.39 1.24 -12.77
CA ALA A 119 1.60 1.49 -13.55
C ALA A 119 1.82 0.44 -14.64
N TRP A 120 1.62 -0.85 -14.32
CA TRP A 120 1.79 -1.94 -15.28
C TRP A 120 0.82 -1.82 -16.46
N PHE A 121 -0.43 -1.48 -16.17
CA PHE A 121 -1.45 -1.34 -17.20
C PHE A 121 -1.55 0.07 -17.81
N ALA A 122 -0.74 1.02 -17.39
CA ALA A 122 -0.83 2.43 -17.81
C ALA A 122 -0.83 2.63 -19.33
N SER A 123 -0.04 1.84 -20.08
CA SER A 123 0.01 1.93 -21.55
C SER A 123 -1.29 1.48 -22.23
N ARG A 124 -2.01 0.53 -21.63
CA ARG A 124 -3.31 0.04 -22.10
C ARG A 124 -4.49 0.89 -21.61
N ARG A 125 -4.27 1.70 -20.59
CA ARG A 125 -5.28 2.52 -19.90
C ARG A 125 -4.87 3.99 -19.82
N PRO A 126 -4.56 4.67 -20.93
CA PRO A 126 -4.08 6.06 -20.87
C PRO A 126 -5.09 7.01 -20.22
N GLY A 127 -6.39 6.67 -20.25
CA GLY A 127 -7.46 7.45 -19.63
C GLY A 127 -7.42 7.54 -18.11
N ILE A 128 -6.67 6.67 -17.42
CA ILE A 128 -6.56 6.74 -15.94
C ILE A 128 -5.92 8.04 -15.44
N PHE A 129 -5.19 8.74 -16.30
CA PHE A 129 -4.59 10.03 -15.98
C PHE A 129 -5.44 11.22 -16.41
N THR A 130 -6.62 10.98 -16.99
CA THR A 130 -7.54 12.03 -17.44
C THR A 130 -8.42 12.47 -16.28
N ALA A 131 -8.31 13.74 -15.88
CA ALA A 131 -9.15 14.29 -14.83
C ALA A 131 -10.64 14.19 -15.20
N GLY A 132 -11.47 13.84 -14.20
CA GLY A 132 -12.94 13.82 -14.34
C GLY A 132 -13.49 12.58 -15.07
N SER A 133 -12.66 11.59 -15.46
CA SER A 133 -13.19 10.32 -15.98
C SER A 133 -13.93 9.54 -14.87
N THR A 134 -15.06 8.94 -15.26
CA THR A 134 -15.89 8.10 -14.36
C THR A 134 -16.04 6.70 -14.95
N THR A 135 -16.53 5.77 -14.13
CA THR A 135 -16.98 4.44 -14.58
C THR A 135 -18.08 4.58 -15.64
N ALA A 136 -18.35 3.51 -16.40
CA ALA A 136 -19.34 3.53 -17.49
C ALA A 136 -20.75 3.93 -17.02
N ASP A 137 -21.10 3.60 -15.77
CA ASP A 137 -22.37 3.99 -15.10
C ASP A 137 -22.31 5.36 -14.42
N GLY A 138 -21.15 6.05 -14.46
CA GLY A 138 -20.95 7.35 -13.83
C GLY A 138 -20.88 7.34 -12.32
N SER A 139 -20.90 6.17 -11.67
CA SER A 139 -21.02 6.05 -10.21
C SER A 139 -19.71 6.30 -9.46
N LEU A 140 -18.57 5.96 -10.05
CA LEU A 140 -17.26 6.08 -9.42
C LEU A 140 -16.25 6.78 -10.34
N PRO A 141 -15.23 7.44 -9.77
CA PRO A 141 -14.11 7.96 -10.54
C PRO A 141 -13.33 6.83 -11.22
N ALA A 142 -13.02 6.98 -12.50
CA ALA A 142 -12.15 6.08 -13.26
C ALA A 142 -10.72 6.63 -13.42
N SER A 143 -10.49 7.91 -13.10
CA SER A 143 -9.15 8.48 -13.06
C SER A 143 -8.41 8.10 -11.78
N LEU A 144 -7.10 7.94 -11.86
CA LEU A 144 -6.26 7.62 -10.71
C LEU A 144 -6.43 8.66 -9.58
N ALA A 145 -6.35 9.95 -9.90
CA ALA A 145 -6.53 11.01 -8.92
C ALA A 145 -7.91 10.99 -8.27
N GLY A 146 -8.96 10.75 -9.07
CA GLY A 146 -10.33 10.62 -8.58
C GLY A 146 -10.51 9.42 -7.67
N SER A 147 -9.96 8.27 -8.06
CA SER A 147 -10.04 7.03 -7.26
C SER A 147 -9.31 7.16 -5.91
N VAL A 148 -8.11 7.73 -5.90
CA VAL A 148 -7.39 8.00 -4.63
C VAL A 148 -8.20 8.92 -3.73
N ARG A 149 -8.78 10.01 -4.26
CA ARG A 149 -9.64 10.93 -3.49
C ARG A 149 -10.88 10.22 -2.95
N ALA A 150 -11.54 9.40 -3.76
CA ALA A 150 -12.74 8.68 -3.36
C ALA A 150 -12.48 7.70 -2.21
N VAL A 151 -11.39 6.92 -2.30
CA VAL A 151 -10.99 5.99 -1.22
C VAL A 151 -10.67 6.75 0.06
N CYS A 152 -9.83 7.80 -0.03
CA CYS A 152 -9.46 8.60 1.15
C CYS A 152 -10.68 9.33 1.75
N GLY A 153 -11.58 9.81 0.91
CA GLY A 153 -12.82 10.46 1.34
C GLY A 153 -13.73 9.51 2.11
N LEU A 154 -13.98 8.31 1.52
CA LEU A 154 -14.77 7.25 2.17
C LEU A 154 -14.22 6.88 3.55
N LEU A 155 -12.90 6.65 3.65
CA LEU A 155 -12.25 6.28 4.91
C LEU A 155 -12.31 7.42 5.93
N ARG A 156 -12.07 8.67 5.52
CA ARG A 156 -12.14 9.84 6.41
C ARG A 156 -13.54 10.09 6.95
N GLU A 157 -14.56 9.89 6.11
CA GLU A 157 -15.96 10.07 6.50
C GLU A 157 -16.41 9.03 7.53
N ASN A 158 -16.00 7.77 7.36
CA ASN A 158 -16.47 6.66 8.18
C ASN A 158 -15.54 6.28 9.33
N LEU A 159 -14.26 6.59 9.24
CA LEU A 159 -13.21 6.28 10.22
C LEU A 159 -12.36 7.54 10.50
N PRO A 160 -12.97 8.62 11.02
CA PRO A 160 -12.33 9.94 11.11
C PRO A 160 -11.10 9.98 12.05
N ASP A 161 -11.05 9.10 13.04
CA ASP A 161 -9.95 9.02 14.01
C ASP A 161 -8.77 8.17 13.51
N SER A 162 -8.92 7.51 12.36
CA SER A 162 -7.88 6.68 11.78
C SER A 162 -6.86 7.54 11.04
N ARG A 163 -5.57 7.43 11.40
CA ARG A 163 -4.48 8.00 10.60
C ARG A 163 -4.35 7.21 9.30
N MET A 164 -4.33 7.88 8.16
CA MET A 164 -4.07 7.28 6.85
C MET A 164 -2.65 7.57 6.40
N ILE A 165 -2.04 6.57 5.73
CA ILE A 165 -0.77 6.71 5.03
C ILE A 165 -0.94 6.13 3.63
N LEU A 166 -0.62 6.93 2.61
CA LEU A 166 -0.51 6.48 1.24
C LEU A 166 0.93 6.03 0.96
N VAL A 167 1.07 4.91 0.28
CA VAL A 167 2.36 4.38 -0.13
C VAL A 167 2.35 4.20 -1.64
N THR A 168 3.30 4.83 -2.33
CA THR A 168 3.44 4.70 -3.78
C THR A 168 3.99 3.32 -4.16
N PRO A 169 3.76 2.84 -5.40
CA PRO A 169 4.34 1.57 -5.84
C PRO A 169 5.88 1.64 -5.80
N ALA A 170 6.53 0.53 -5.45
CA ALA A 170 7.97 0.40 -5.56
C ALA A 170 8.41 0.38 -7.03
N GLN A 171 9.69 0.62 -7.27
CA GLN A 171 10.27 0.36 -8.59
C GLN A 171 10.12 -1.12 -8.96
N MET A 172 9.91 -1.40 -10.24
CA MET A 172 9.69 -2.75 -10.74
C MET A 172 10.22 -2.92 -12.17
N THR A 173 10.42 -4.17 -12.58
CA THR A 173 10.90 -4.47 -13.95
C THR A 173 9.77 -4.64 -14.97
N LYS A 174 8.52 -4.83 -14.52
CA LYS A 174 7.36 -5.13 -15.39
C LYS A 174 6.63 -3.91 -15.91
N ALA A 175 6.91 -2.73 -15.38
CA ALA A 175 6.39 -1.47 -15.90
C ALA A 175 7.55 -0.53 -16.25
N PRO A 176 7.37 0.39 -17.23
CA PRO A 176 8.33 1.46 -17.47
C PRO A 176 8.50 2.32 -16.21
N ALA A 177 9.75 2.74 -15.91
CA ALA A 177 10.02 3.61 -14.77
C ALA A 177 9.18 4.90 -14.81
N SER A 178 8.97 5.47 -15.99
CA SER A 178 8.11 6.64 -16.19
C SER A 178 6.65 6.41 -15.83
N ALA A 179 6.13 5.19 -15.99
CA ALA A 179 4.77 4.85 -15.59
C ALA A 179 4.66 4.76 -14.05
N VAL A 180 5.65 4.13 -13.40
CA VAL A 180 5.74 4.08 -11.93
C VAL A 180 5.83 5.48 -11.36
N GLU A 181 6.72 6.32 -11.89
CA GLU A 181 6.89 7.71 -11.46
C GLU A 181 5.62 8.53 -11.63
N ARG A 182 4.93 8.38 -12.77
CA ARG A 182 3.69 9.11 -13.03
C ARG A 182 2.57 8.71 -12.08
N VAL A 183 2.39 7.41 -11.83
CA VAL A 183 1.41 6.92 -10.84
C VAL A 183 1.76 7.45 -9.46
N SER A 184 3.01 7.34 -9.05
CA SER A 184 3.49 7.83 -7.76
C SER A 184 3.30 9.33 -7.59
N ALA A 185 3.56 10.13 -8.62
CA ALA A 185 3.36 11.58 -8.60
C ALA A 185 1.89 11.97 -8.41
N VAL A 186 0.96 11.21 -9.01
CA VAL A 186 -0.49 11.43 -8.82
C VAL A 186 -0.90 11.11 -7.38
N ILE A 187 -0.47 9.96 -6.84
CA ILE A 187 -0.77 9.56 -5.46
C ILE A 187 -0.21 10.61 -4.48
N ASP A 188 1.02 11.05 -4.68
CA ASP A 188 1.70 12.06 -3.88
C ASP A 188 0.96 13.40 -3.90
N SER A 189 0.64 13.90 -5.10
CA SER A 189 -0.10 15.16 -5.27
C SER A 189 -1.47 15.12 -4.57
N VAL A 190 -2.20 14.00 -4.69
CA VAL A 190 -3.49 13.84 -4.01
C VAL A 190 -3.31 13.76 -2.51
N GLY A 191 -2.36 12.96 -2.02
CA GLY A 191 -2.06 12.84 -0.59
C GLY A 191 -1.71 14.18 0.02
N CYS A 192 -0.79 14.94 -0.57
CA CYS A 192 -0.43 16.30 -0.15
C CYS A 192 -1.66 17.22 -0.11
N SER A 193 -2.52 17.20 -1.15
CA SER A 193 -3.72 18.03 -1.21
C SER A 193 -4.75 17.71 -0.13
N LEU A 194 -4.72 16.49 0.41
CA LEU A 194 -5.60 16.02 1.47
C LEU A 194 -4.95 16.09 2.88
N GLY A 195 -3.69 16.53 2.99
CA GLY A 195 -2.95 16.50 4.24
C GLY A 195 -2.68 15.10 4.75
N ILE A 196 -2.52 14.12 3.84
CA ILE A 196 -2.23 12.72 4.17
C ILE A 196 -0.74 12.47 3.91
N GLN A 197 -0.06 11.83 4.85
CA GLN A 197 1.32 11.40 4.67
C GLN A 197 1.46 10.48 3.46
N VAL A 198 2.47 10.73 2.64
CA VAL A 198 2.82 9.88 1.50
C VAL A 198 4.24 9.35 1.66
N ILE A 199 4.40 8.02 1.57
CA ILE A 199 5.70 7.36 1.53
C ILE A 199 6.04 7.08 0.07
N ARG A 200 7.10 7.70 -0.43
CA ARG A 200 7.57 7.61 -1.83
C ARG A 200 8.48 6.40 -2.03
N THR A 201 7.88 5.20 -2.06
CA THR A 201 8.61 3.93 -2.23
C THR A 201 9.31 3.84 -3.59
N ASP A 202 8.81 4.51 -4.62
CA ASP A 202 9.43 4.61 -5.93
C ASP A 202 10.78 5.37 -5.93
N ARG A 203 10.98 6.28 -4.98
CA ARG A 203 12.22 7.09 -4.87
C ARG A 203 13.12 6.62 -3.75
N ASP A 204 12.53 6.45 -2.57
CA ASP A 204 13.26 6.30 -1.30
C ASP A 204 13.25 4.85 -0.80
N GLY A 205 12.48 3.97 -1.47
CA GLY A 205 12.33 2.57 -1.10
C GLY A 205 13.56 1.73 -1.43
N PRO A 206 13.67 0.54 -0.83
CA PRO A 206 14.85 -0.32 -0.98
C PRO A 206 14.95 -1.03 -2.33
N ILE A 207 13.84 -1.13 -3.08
CA ILE A 207 13.78 -1.87 -4.36
C ILE A 207 14.18 -0.96 -5.50
N ASN A 208 15.27 -1.33 -6.20
CA ASN A 208 15.77 -0.63 -7.39
C ASN A 208 15.57 -1.51 -8.62
N ALA A 209 14.79 -1.04 -9.59
CA ALA A 209 14.48 -1.81 -10.80
C ALA A 209 15.72 -2.25 -11.61
N ALA A 210 16.83 -1.54 -11.54
CA ALA A 210 18.05 -1.92 -12.22
C ALA A 210 18.72 -3.15 -11.57
N GLU A 211 18.63 -3.27 -10.25
CA GLU A 211 19.16 -4.40 -9.47
C GLU A 211 18.26 -5.63 -9.55
N GLU A 212 16.99 -5.45 -9.88
CA GLU A 212 16.02 -6.52 -10.01
C GLU A 212 15.96 -7.16 -11.41
N ARG A 213 16.79 -6.67 -12.35
CA ARG A 213 16.88 -7.24 -13.70
C ARG A 213 17.82 -8.44 -13.73
N GLY A 214 17.40 -9.50 -14.43
CA GLY A 214 18.26 -10.67 -14.65
C GLY A 214 17.73 -11.95 -13.99
N ARG A 215 18.60 -12.97 -13.91
CA ARG A 215 18.21 -14.30 -13.40
C ARG A 215 18.13 -14.37 -11.87
N HIS A 216 18.73 -13.44 -11.19
CA HIS A 216 18.81 -13.40 -9.73
C HIS A 216 18.47 -11.99 -9.23
N PRO A 217 17.18 -11.63 -9.19
CA PRO A 217 16.77 -10.36 -8.58
C PRO A 217 17.25 -10.30 -7.13
N ARG A 218 17.61 -9.09 -6.68
CA ARG A 218 18.18 -8.90 -5.34
C ARG A 218 17.10 -9.00 -4.25
N LEU A 219 16.04 -8.21 -4.36
CA LEU A 219 15.00 -8.05 -3.33
C LEU A 219 13.62 -8.55 -3.77
N THR A 220 13.49 -8.98 -5.03
CA THR A 220 12.25 -9.53 -5.56
C THR A 220 12.42 -10.96 -6.03
N SER A 221 11.33 -11.67 -6.23
CA SER A 221 11.33 -13.01 -6.79
C SER A 221 11.14 -13.02 -8.32
N ASP A 222 10.50 -11.98 -8.86
CA ASP A 222 10.07 -11.91 -10.27
C ASP A 222 10.21 -10.50 -10.89
N GLY A 223 10.88 -9.60 -10.19
CA GLY A 223 11.04 -8.21 -10.57
C GLY A 223 9.90 -7.29 -10.11
N ILE A 224 8.97 -7.81 -9.31
CA ILE A 224 7.89 -7.05 -8.65
C ILE A 224 7.76 -7.49 -7.19
N HIS A 225 7.38 -8.76 -7.00
CA HIS A 225 7.04 -9.29 -5.69
C HIS A 225 8.29 -9.58 -4.87
N THR A 226 8.29 -9.13 -3.63
CA THR A 226 9.41 -9.31 -2.72
C THR A 226 9.78 -10.79 -2.52
N ASN A 227 11.07 -11.05 -2.37
CA ASN A 227 11.59 -12.23 -1.72
C ASN A 227 11.68 -11.97 -0.19
N PRO A 228 12.07 -12.93 0.65
CA PRO A 228 12.13 -12.72 2.10
C PRO A 228 13.07 -11.58 2.54
N GLU A 229 14.18 -11.36 1.85
CA GLU A 229 15.12 -10.26 2.14
C GLU A 229 14.47 -8.91 1.80
N GLY A 230 13.90 -8.78 0.60
CA GLY A 230 13.20 -7.58 0.18
C GLY A 230 11.98 -7.25 1.06
N ALA A 231 11.28 -8.28 1.52
CA ALA A 231 10.17 -8.12 2.45
C ALA A 231 10.64 -7.51 3.79
N ALA A 232 11.76 -8.00 4.33
CA ALA A 232 12.35 -7.48 5.55
C ALA A 232 12.84 -6.03 5.40
N GLU A 233 13.51 -5.72 4.29
CA GLU A 233 13.99 -4.36 4.00
C GLU A 233 12.82 -3.38 3.83
N LEU A 234 11.76 -3.78 3.12
CA LEU A 234 10.58 -2.96 2.91
C LEU A 234 9.83 -2.69 4.23
N ALA A 235 9.73 -3.69 5.10
CA ALA A 235 9.13 -3.52 6.43
C ALA A 235 9.92 -2.52 7.30
N ARG A 236 11.25 -2.63 7.35
CA ARG A 236 12.12 -1.67 8.07
C ARG A 236 11.97 -0.26 7.51
N PHE A 237 11.93 -0.14 6.18
CA PHE A 237 11.70 1.12 5.50
C PHE A 237 10.38 1.76 5.93
N PHE A 238 9.27 1.02 5.89
CA PHE A 238 7.96 1.55 6.29
C PHE A 238 7.92 1.98 7.76
N ILE A 239 8.45 1.17 8.67
CA ILE A 239 8.49 1.52 10.10
C ILE A 239 9.23 2.83 10.33
N ARG A 240 10.37 3.01 9.67
CA ARG A 240 11.17 4.24 9.76
C ARG A 240 10.41 5.45 9.21
N GLU A 241 9.81 5.33 8.01
CA GLU A 241 9.10 6.44 7.38
C GLU A 241 7.81 6.81 8.14
N ILE A 242 7.09 5.83 8.68
CA ILE A 242 5.90 6.06 9.52
C ILE A 242 6.29 6.83 10.81
N GLY A 243 7.44 6.49 11.41
CA GLY A 243 7.93 7.13 12.62
C GLY A 243 8.35 8.59 12.44
N ARG A 244 8.94 8.95 11.30
CA ARG A 244 9.42 10.32 11.03
C ARG A 244 8.33 11.40 11.15
N TYR A 245 7.10 11.07 10.79
CA TYR A 245 5.95 12.00 10.84
C TYR A 245 5.18 11.98 12.17
N SER A 246 5.64 11.20 13.14
CA SER A 246 5.04 11.20 14.49
C SER A 246 5.73 12.17 15.43
N GLU A 247 6.83 12.81 14.99
CA GLU A 247 7.65 13.73 15.75
C GLU A 247 7.41 15.20 15.38
N GLU A 248 6.59 15.49 14.36
CA GLU A 248 6.12 16.83 13.97
C GLU A 248 4.69 17.09 14.50
#